data_a68fd2975128589c1040878f602ca372
#
_entry.id   a68fd2975128589c1040878f602ca372
#
_cell.length_a   1.000
_cell.length_b   1.000
_cell.length_c   1.000
_cell.angle_alpha   90.00
_cell.angle_beta   90.00
_cell.angle_gamma   90.00
#
_symmetry.space_group_name_H-M   'P 1'
#
loop_
_entity.id
_entity.type
_entity.pdbx_description
1 polymer ?
#
loop_
_entity_poly.entity_id
_entity_poly.type
_entity_poly.pdbx_seq_one_letter_code
_entity_poly.pdbx_strand_id
1 'polypeptide(L)'
;MGILKTIVYAHECGISLLDENLKVLDKVNYSREPVKEYQKFLKGEEERLLNALKKKMERFPVNAVKVQSNELRKIFLEKFNNVELLTEEEATRIVSKKVQIVLESGFAKSEDEAYQKIREFSLKLSESKIAEESTKLDVQAMQAIQAIDELDKMINVVGTRVKEWYSIHFPEILQFYDDPLELCKFVSEVGDRGNLL
;
A
#
# COMPACT_ATOMS: atom_id res chain seq x y z
N MET A 1 37.00 -23.46 7.52
CA MET A 1 35.92 -22.71 8.17
C MET A 1 34.98 -22.27 7.04
N GLY A 2 33.81 -22.83 6.95
CA GLY A 2 32.87 -22.55 5.84
C GLY A 2 32.43 -21.10 5.84
N ILE A 3 32.33 -20.50 4.67
CA ILE A 3 31.80 -19.15 4.44
C ILE A 3 30.31 -19.22 4.73
N LEU A 4 29.85 -18.62 5.82
CA LEU A 4 28.42 -18.61 6.16
C LEU A 4 27.78 -17.38 5.47
N LYS A 5 26.97 -17.66 4.44
CA LYS A 5 26.07 -16.65 3.91
C LYS A 5 24.80 -16.64 4.76
N THR A 6 24.41 -15.48 5.24
CA THR A 6 23.25 -15.32 6.11
C THR A 6 22.18 -14.52 5.39
N ILE A 7 20.96 -15.04 5.41
CA ILE A 7 19.78 -14.38 4.85
C ILE A 7 19.02 -13.70 5.98
N VAL A 8 18.79 -12.40 5.85
CA VAL A 8 17.89 -11.64 6.73
C VAL A 8 16.50 -11.63 6.10
N TYR A 9 15.57 -12.38 6.68
CA TYR A 9 14.21 -12.53 6.18
C TYR A 9 13.20 -11.95 7.14
N ALA A 10 12.62 -10.79 6.78
CA ALA A 10 11.51 -10.20 7.49
C ALA A 10 10.19 -10.77 6.96
N HIS A 11 9.36 -11.25 7.86
CA HIS A 11 8.06 -11.84 7.56
C HIS A 11 6.99 -11.44 8.60
N GLU A 12 5.79 -11.92 8.46
CA GLU A 12 4.63 -11.49 9.24
C GLU A 12 4.79 -11.69 10.76
N CYS A 13 5.55 -12.70 11.18
CA CYS A 13 5.72 -13.03 12.59
C CYS A 13 6.96 -12.42 13.24
N GLY A 14 7.91 -11.90 12.44
CA GLY A 14 9.19 -11.39 12.93
C GLY A 14 10.26 -11.37 11.85
N ILE A 15 11.51 -11.35 12.28
CA ILE A 15 12.67 -11.43 11.39
C ILE A 15 13.45 -12.68 11.73
N SER A 16 13.67 -13.54 10.74
CA SER A 16 14.48 -14.74 10.84
C SER A 16 15.83 -14.53 10.17
N LEU A 17 16.89 -14.99 10.83
CA LEU A 17 18.23 -15.17 10.28
C LEU A 17 18.34 -16.62 9.78
N LEU A 18 18.59 -16.79 8.49
CA LEU A 18 18.65 -18.10 7.85
C LEU A 18 20.04 -18.34 7.26
N ASP A 19 20.45 -19.60 7.17
CA ASP A 19 21.59 -20.01 6.37
C ASP A 19 21.22 -20.22 4.89
N GLU A 20 22.18 -20.63 4.06
CA GLU A 20 21.97 -20.92 2.64
C GLU A 20 20.95 -22.05 2.38
N ASN A 21 20.78 -22.97 3.35
CA ASN A 21 19.85 -24.08 3.28
C ASN A 21 18.47 -23.73 3.83
N LEU A 22 18.25 -22.46 4.19
CA LEU A 22 17.05 -21.93 4.84
C LEU A 22 16.82 -22.45 6.26
N LYS A 23 17.86 -22.97 6.92
CA LYS A 23 17.79 -23.35 8.33
C LYS A 23 17.86 -22.10 9.21
N VAL A 24 17.03 -22.04 10.22
CA VAL A 24 16.97 -20.91 11.15
C VAL A 24 18.21 -20.87 12.04
N LEU A 25 18.93 -19.77 12.01
CA LEU A 25 20.07 -19.48 12.87
C LEU A 25 19.67 -18.72 14.13
N ASP A 26 18.86 -17.69 13.98
CA ASP A 26 18.35 -16.86 15.08
C ASP A 26 17.10 -16.10 14.63
N LYS A 27 16.43 -15.40 15.54
CA LYS A 27 15.22 -14.61 15.26
C LYS A 27 15.20 -13.28 16.02
N VAL A 28 14.45 -12.32 15.51
CA VAL A 28 14.10 -11.06 16.20
C VAL A 28 12.59 -10.87 16.16
N ASN A 29 12.00 -10.65 17.33
CA ASN A 29 10.57 -10.43 17.45
C ASN A 29 10.25 -8.95 17.18
N TYR A 30 9.09 -8.70 16.56
CA TYR A 30 8.45 -7.41 16.63
C TYR A 30 7.94 -7.14 18.05
N SER A 31 7.63 -5.88 18.37
CA SER A 31 7.11 -5.51 19.68
C SER A 31 5.59 -5.27 19.64
N ARG A 32 5.15 -4.05 19.95
CA ARG A 32 3.72 -3.76 20.09
C ARG A 32 2.99 -3.47 18.78
N GLU A 33 3.71 -2.99 17.76
CA GLU A 33 3.14 -2.59 16.47
C GLU A 33 3.82 -3.31 15.28
N PRO A 34 3.59 -4.63 15.14
CA PRO A 34 4.36 -5.46 14.21
C PRO A 34 4.30 -4.99 12.75
N VAL A 35 3.16 -4.48 12.30
CA VAL A 35 2.99 -4.00 10.92
C VAL A 35 3.83 -2.75 10.67
N LYS A 36 3.78 -1.76 11.57
CA LYS A 36 4.59 -0.53 11.44
C LYS A 36 6.08 -0.82 11.53
N GLU A 37 6.48 -1.70 12.46
CA GLU A 37 7.86 -2.10 12.62
C GLU A 37 8.39 -2.83 11.37
N TYR A 38 7.58 -3.71 10.78
CA TYR A 38 7.91 -4.40 9.54
C TYR A 38 8.10 -3.41 8.38
N GLN A 39 7.16 -2.47 8.20
CA GLN A 39 7.23 -1.46 7.14
C GLN A 39 8.46 -0.56 7.31
N LYS A 40 8.69 -0.05 8.53
CA LYS A 40 9.87 0.77 8.85
C LYS A 40 11.18 0.00 8.71
N PHE A 41 11.20 -1.27 9.11
CA PHE A 41 12.36 -2.12 8.95
C PHE A 41 12.75 -2.29 7.48
N LEU A 42 11.80 -2.58 6.59
CA LEU A 42 12.07 -2.69 5.16
C LEU A 42 12.58 -1.40 4.53
N LYS A 43 12.15 -0.23 5.06
CA LYS A 43 12.66 1.09 4.68
C LYS A 43 14.00 1.43 5.34
N GLY A 44 14.47 0.62 6.29
CA GLY A 44 15.71 0.86 7.03
C GLY A 44 15.59 1.88 8.16
N GLU A 45 14.37 2.23 8.57
CA GLU A 45 14.08 3.28 9.57
C GLU A 45 13.92 2.74 11.00
N GLU A 46 13.95 1.41 11.21
CA GLU A 46 13.72 0.78 12.51
C GLU A 46 15.05 0.38 13.19
N GLU A 47 15.67 1.35 13.85
CA GLU A 47 17.00 1.19 14.48
C GLU A 47 17.05 0.06 15.53
N ARG A 48 16.00 -0.14 16.31
CA ARG A 48 15.93 -1.19 17.33
C ARG A 48 16.11 -2.57 16.72
N LEU A 49 15.39 -2.87 15.64
CA LEU A 49 15.47 -4.15 14.95
C LEU A 49 16.81 -4.32 14.23
N LEU A 50 17.31 -3.26 13.59
CA LEU A 50 18.61 -3.27 12.92
C LEU A 50 19.76 -3.53 13.91
N ASN A 51 19.76 -2.87 15.06
CA ASN A 51 20.79 -3.07 16.08
C ASN A 51 20.68 -4.47 16.72
N ALA A 52 19.47 -4.95 16.98
CA ALA A 52 19.26 -6.31 17.47
C ALA A 52 19.79 -7.37 16.50
N LEU A 53 19.54 -7.18 15.18
CA LEU A 53 20.06 -8.08 14.14
C LEU A 53 21.59 -8.01 14.05
N LYS A 54 22.16 -6.80 13.98
CA LYS A 54 23.63 -6.60 13.93
C LYS A 54 24.32 -7.32 15.10
N LYS A 55 23.78 -7.17 16.32
CA LYS A 55 24.31 -7.84 17.54
C LYS A 55 24.18 -9.38 17.49
N LYS A 56 23.09 -9.90 16.94
CA LYS A 56 22.89 -11.34 16.79
C LYS A 56 23.80 -11.94 15.73
N MET A 57 23.99 -11.25 14.61
CA MET A 57 24.87 -11.66 13.53
C MET A 57 26.35 -11.70 13.95
N GLU A 58 26.78 -10.90 14.93
CA GLU A 58 28.14 -10.96 15.50
C GLU A 58 28.49 -12.31 16.14
N ARG A 59 27.47 -13.11 16.49
CA ARG A 59 27.69 -14.45 17.08
C ARG A 59 28.04 -15.51 16.03
N PHE A 60 27.89 -15.19 14.76
CA PHE A 60 28.14 -16.11 13.66
C PHE A 60 29.29 -15.60 12.78
N PRO A 61 30.09 -16.48 12.16
CA PRO A 61 31.10 -16.08 11.17
C PRO A 61 30.45 -15.70 9.84
N VAL A 62 29.78 -14.54 9.82
CA VAL A 62 29.05 -14.05 8.64
C VAL A 62 30.01 -13.35 7.69
N ASN A 63 30.14 -13.87 6.46
CA ASN A 63 30.98 -13.26 5.42
C ASN A 63 30.15 -12.59 4.32
N ALA A 64 28.91 -12.99 4.14
CA ALA A 64 27.98 -12.38 3.19
C ALA A 64 26.57 -12.34 3.76
N VAL A 65 25.86 -11.27 3.49
CA VAL A 65 24.49 -11.03 3.96
C VAL A 65 23.58 -10.86 2.76
N LYS A 66 22.44 -11.56 2.74
CA LYS A 66 21.38 -11.35 1.76
C LYS A 66 20.17 -10.68 2.42
N VAL A 67 19.62 -9.67 1.77
CA VAL A 67 18.53 -8.84 2.28
C VAL A 67 17.41 -8.68 1.24
N GLN A 68 16.21 -8.29 1.71
CA GLN A 68 15.00 -8.20 0.89
C GLN A 68 14.83 -6.85 0.17
N SER A 69 15.48 -5.78 0.62
CA SER A 69 15.31 -4.44 0.05
C SER A 69 16.65 -3.74 -0.19
N ASN A 70 16.65 -2.77 -1.13
CA ASN A 70 17.83 -1.94 -1.42
C ASN A 70 18.21 -1.04 -0.23
N GLU A 71 17.24 -0.59 0.54
CA GLU A 71 17.41 0.23 1.72
C GLU A 71 18.17 -0.55 2.79
N LEU A 72 17.76 -1.78 3.07
CA LEU A 72 18.48 -2.67 3.98
C LEU A 72 19.89 -2.98 3.46
N ARG A 73 20.06 -3.18 2.16
CA ARG A 73 21.38 -3.40 1.56
C ARG A 73 22.33 -2.27 1.88
N LYS A 74 21.92 -1.00 1.73
CA LYS A 74 22.74 0.18 2.04
C LYS A 74 23.20 0.17 3.49
N ILE A 75 22.29 -0.08 4.43
CA ILE A 75 22.55 -0.06 5.87
C ILE A 75 23.47 -1.20 6.31
N PHE A 76 23.28 -2.39 5.71
CA PHE A 76 24.14 -3.52 6.05
C PHE A 76 25.53 -3.42 5.42
N LEU A 77 25.70 -2.72 4.28
CA LEU A 77 27.01 -2.44 3.67
C LEU A 77 27.91 -1.58 4.56
N GLU A 78 27.38 -0.80 5.48
CA GLU A 78 28.19 -0.05 6.46
C GLU A 78 28.97 -0.96 7.41
N LYS A 79 28.49 -2.19 7.63
CA LYS A 79 29.09 -3.12 8.59
C LYS A 79 29.65 -4.39 7.95
N PHE A 80 29.09 -4.84 6.85
CA PHE A 80 29.45 -6.08 6.18
C PHE A 80 29.96 -5.79 4.77
N ASN A 81 31.11 -6.36 4.41
CA ASN A 81 31.76 -6.09 3.11
C ASN A 81 31.02 -6.68 1.90
N ASN A 82 30.20 -7.70 2.13
CA ASN A 82 29.45 -8.36 1.05
C ASN A 82 27.96 -8.45 1.43
N VAL A 83 27.16 -7.58 0.80
CA VAL A 83 25.69 -7.56 0.99
C VAL A 83 25.02 -7.59 -0.37
N GLU A 84 24.24 -8.63 -0.59
CA GLU A 84 23.53 -8.90 -1.82
C GLU A 84 22.00 -8.80 -1.61
N LEU A 85 21.27 -8.58 -2.68
CA LEU A 85 19.81 -8.74 -2.66
C LEU A 85 19.45 -10.20 -2.86
N LEU A 86 18.31 -10.61 -2.29
CA LEU A 86 17.71 -11.90 -2.59
C LEU A 86 17.33 -11.97 -4.07
N THR A 87 17.68 -13.07 -4.72
CA THR A 87 17.19 -13.36 -6.07
C THR A 87 15.73 -13.79 -6.06
N GLU A 88 15.03 -13.69 -7.19
CA GLU A 88 13.64 -14.14 -7.31
C GLU A 88 13.47 -15.63 -6.98
N GLU A 89 14.42 -16.46 -7.40
CA GLU A 89 14.42 -17.89 -7.10
C GLU A 89 14.56 -18.15 -5.59
N GLU A 90 15.48 -17.44 -4.92
CA GLU A 90 15.65 -17.56 -3.47
C GLU A 90 14.43 -17.06 -2.72
N ALA A 91 13.85 -15.93 -3.13
CA ALA A 91 12.63 -15.41 -2.54
C ALA A 91 11.47 -16.42 -2.67
N THR A 92 11.29 -17.03 -3.84
CA THR A 92 10.27 -18.06 -4.07
C THR A 92 10.49 -19.28 -3.18
N ARG A 93 11.75 -19.76 -3.05
CA ARG A 93 12.10 -20.87 -2.15
C ARG A 93 11.81 -20.54 -0.68
N ILE A 94 12.09 -19.33 -0.23
CA ILE A 94 11.80 -18.88 1.14
C ILE A 94 10.28 -18.83 1.36
N VAL A 95 9.53 -18.25 0.42
CA VAL A 95 8.07 -18.15 0.51
C VAL A 95 7.43 -19.54 0.56
N SER A 96 7.89 -20.50 -0.24
CA SER A 96 7.36 -21.89 -0.21
C SER A 96 7.58 -22.60 1.13
N LYS A 97 8.63 -22.21 1.86
CA LYS A 97 8.96 -22.79 3.19
C LYS A 97 8.59 -21.85 4.35
N LYS A 98 7.82 -20.79 4.11
CA LYS A 98 7.52 -19.74 5.11
C LYS A 98 6.96 -20.34 6.41
N VAL A 99 5.96 -21.20 6.34
CA VAL A 99 5.33 -21.79 7.52
C VAL A 99 6.34 -22.61 8.32
N GLN A 100 7.18 -23.41 7.64
CA GLN A 100 8.24 -24.17 8.27
C GLN A 100 9.25 -23.25 8.98
N ILE A 101 9.68 -22.15 8.33
CA ILE A 101 10.58 -21.15 8.92
C ILE A 101 9.97 -20.51 10.17
N VAL A 102 8.67 -20.20 10.15
CA VAL A 102 7.94 -19.63 11.30
C VAL A 102 7.91 -20.59 12.46
N LEU A 103 7.70 -21.89 12.21
CA LEU A 103 7.71 -22.95 13.23
C LEU A 103 9.12 -23.19 13.79
N GLU A 104 10.11 -23.37 12.94
CA GLU A 104 11.51 -23.58 13.35
C GLU A 104 12.07 -22.38 14.11
N SER A 105 11.68 -21.17 13.74
CA SER A 105 12.01 -19.94 14.49
C SER A 105 11.28 -19.87 15.83
N GLY A 106 10.29 -20.73 16.10
CA GLY A 106 9.49 -20.72 17.32
C GLY A 106 8.65 -19.46 17.47
N PHE A 107 8.16 -18.88 16.34
CA PHE A 107 7.15 -17.82 16.34
C PHE A 107 5.74 -18.38 16.52
N ALA A 108 5.52 -19.64 16.14
CA ALA A 108 4.27 -20.38 16.34
C ALA A 108 4.57 -21.79 16.83
N LYS A 109 3.61 -22.40 17.53
CA LYS A 109 3.72 -23.75 18.07
C LYS A 109 3.12 -24.82 17.16
N SER A 110 2.22 -24.40 16.25
CA SER A 110 1.55 -25.27 15.29
C SER A 110 1.38 -24.55 13.93
N GLU A 111 1.11 -25.33 12.88
CA GLU A 111 0.82 -24.78 11.56
C GLU A 111 -0.42 -23.88 11.57
N ASP A 112 -1.47 -24.29 12.28
CA ASP A 112 -2.70 -23.50 12.41
C ASP A 112 -2.42 -22.12 13.05
N GLU A 113 -1.61 -22.10 14.12
CA GLU A 113 -1.21 -20.85 14.77
C GLU A 113 -0.36 -19.99 13.83
N ALA A 114 0.52 -20.60 13.03
CA ALA A 114 1.32 -19.88 12.06
C ALA A 114 0.45 -19.24 10.98
N TYR A 115 -0.51 -19.99 10.42
CA TYR A 115 -1.45 -19.46 9.42
C TYR A 115 -2.33 -18.35 10.00
N GLN A 116 -2.83 -18.49 11.23
CA GLN A 116 -3.61 -17.43 11.88
C GLN A 116 -2.80 -16.15 12.04
N LYS A 117 -1.57 -16.23 12.55
CA LYS A 117 -0.69 -15.05 12.72
C LYS A 117 -0.36 -14.38 11.39
N ILE A 118 -0.03 -15.16 10.36
CA ILE A 118 0.24 -14.66 9.01
C ILE A 118 -0.99 -13.93 8.45
N ARG A 119 -2.18 -14.53 8.61
CA ARG A 119 -3.45 -13.96 8.14
C ARG A 119 -3.78 -12.64 8.85
N GLU A 120 -3.72 -12.62 10.17
CA GLU A 120 -4.00 -11.42 10.97
C GLU A 120 -3.05 -10.27 10.62
N PHE A 121 -1.76 -10.59 10.47
CA PHE A 121 -0.77 -9.60 10.07
C PHE A 121 -1.06 -9.06 8.66
N SER A 122 -1.34 -9.96 7.70
CA SER A 122 -1.61 -9.59 6.31
C SER A 122 -2.86 -8.71 6.19
N LEU A 123 -3.91 -8.96 6.97
CA LEU A 123 -5.09 -8.12 7.04
C LEU A 123 -4.75 -6.72 7.56
N LYS A 124 -4.06 -6.63 8.71
CA LYS A 124 -3.63 -5.35 9.28
C LYS A 124 -2.67 -4.58 8.36
N LEU A 125 -1.80 -5.28 7.64
CA LEU A 125 -0.90 -4.66 6.66
C LEU A 125 -1.68 -4.07 5.49
N SER A 126 -2.70 -4.78 5.00
CA SER A 126 -3.57 -4.29 3.94
C SER A 126 -4.38 -3.07 4.39
N GLU A 127 -4.96 -3.11 5.59
CA GLU A 127 -5.66 -1.97 6.20
C GLU A 127 -4.73 -0.75 6.33
N SER A 128 -3.51 -0.96 6.82
CA SER A 128 -2.51 0.11 6.96
C SER A 128 -2.14 0.73 5.61
N LYS A 129 -1.96 -0.08 4.56
CA LYS A 129 -1.67 0.40 3.21
C LYS A 129 -2.84 1.17 2.60
N ILE A 130 -4.07 0.68 2.76
CA ILE A 130 -5.27 1.38 2.29
C ILE A 130 -5.40 2.74 2.99
N ALA A 131 -5.21 2.78 4.31
CA ALA A 131 -5.25 4.03 5.07
C ALA A 131 -4.16 5.02 4.62
N GLU A 132 -2.93 4.54 4.36
CA GLU A 132 -1.82 5.36 3.85
C GLU A 132 -2.13 5.92 2.45
N GLU A 133 -2.64 5.08 1.53
CA GLU A 133 -3.02 5.52 0.18
C GLU A 133 -4.20 6.49 0.19
N SER A 134 -5.21 6.26 1.03
CA SER A 134 -6.41 7.12 1.11
C SER A 134 -6.12 8.52 1.65
N THR A 135 -5.01 8.73 2.37
CA THR A 135 -4.61 10.03 2.91
C THR A 135 -3.71 10.84 1.97
N LYS A 136 -3.31 10.29 0.82
CA LYS A 136 -2.49 11.03 -0.15
C LYS A 136 -3.31 12.14 -0.81
N LEU A 137 -2.89 13.38 -0.60
CA LEU A 137 -3.56 14.59 -1.11
C LEU A 137 -3.64 14.63 -2.65
N ASP A 138 -2.65 14.10 -3.34
CA ASP A 138 -2.63 14.00 -4.80
C ASP A 138 -3.72 13.08 -5.34
N VAL A 139 -3.96 11.94 -4.69
CA VAL A 139 -5.05 11.01 -5.03
C VAL A 139 -6.42 11.67 -4.80
N GLN A 140 -6.59 12.37 -3.66
CA GLN A 140 -7.82 13.10 -3.35
C GLN A 140 -8.05 14.24 -4.36
N ALA A 141 -7.01 14.97 -4.74
CA ALA A 141 -7.09 16.02 -5.75
C ALA A 141 -7.50 15.45 -7.12
N MET A 142 -6.91 14.34 -7.55
CA MET A 142 -7.31 13.66 -8.80
C MET A 142 -8.78 13.23 -8.79
N GLN A 143 -9.25 12.64 -7.68
CA GLN A 143 -10.65 12.24 -7.53
C GLN A 143 -11.59 13.45 -7.57
N ALA A 144 -11.21 14.57 -6.94
CA ALA A 144 -11.99 15.80 -6.97
C ALA A 144 -12.10 16.37 -8.40
N ILE A 145 -11.00 16.41 -9.17
CA ILE A 145 -11.00 16.85 -10.57
C ILE A 145 -11.91 15.95 -11.42
N GLN A 146 -11.79 14.64 -11.29
CA GLN A 146 -12.65 13.70 -12.02
C GLN A 146 -14.13 13.91 -11.69
N ALA A 147 -14.47 14.13 -10.41
CA ALA A 147 -15.85 14.40 -10.01
C ALA A 147 -16.37 15.71 -10.61
N ILE A 148 -15.55 16.76 -10.72
CA ILE A 148 -15.91 18.02 -11.38
C ILE A 148 -16.20 17.77 -12.85
N ASP A 149 -15.32 17.06 -13.58
CA ASP A 149 -15.51 16.72 -14.98
C ASP A 149 -16.81 15.90 -15.23
N GLU A 150 -17.14 15.00 -14.32
CA GLU A 150 -18.39 14.22 -14.39
C GLU A 150 -19.61 15.09 -14.13
N LEU A 151 -19.55 16.00 -13.16
CA LEU A 151 -20.61 16.96 -12.87
C LEU A 151 -20.86 17.88 -14.05
N ASP A 152 -19.83 18.39 -14.70
CA ASP A 152 -19.95 19.24 -15.90
C ASP A 152 -20.68 18.51 -17.03
N LYS A 153 -20.35 17.23 -17.25
CA LYS A 153 -21.05 16.39 -18.23
C LYS A 153 -22.52 16.21 -17.87
N MET A 154 -22.83 15.95 -16.59
CA MET A 154 -24.22 15.81 -16.13
C MET A 154 -25.01 17.10 -16.27
N ILE A 155 -24.42 18.23 -15.92
CA ILE A 155 -25.03 19.56 -16.07
C ILE A 155 -25.38 19.83 -17.53
N ASN A 156 -24.48 19.56 -18.47
CA ASN A 156 -24.71 19.73 -19.89
C ASN A 156 -25.87 18.83 -20.41
N VAL A 157 -25.92 17.57 -19.97
CA VAL A 157 -26.98 16.65 -20.35
C VAL A 157 -28.34 17.12 -19.80
N VAL A 158 -28.39 17.50 -18.53
CA VAL A 158 -29.63 17.98 -17.89
C VAL A 158 -30.08 19.31 -18.50
N GLY A 159 -29.14 20.25 -18.70
CA GLY A 159 -29.39 21.53 -19.32
C GLY A 159 -29.99 21.41 -20.74
N THR A 160 -29.41 20.49 -21.54
CA THR A 160 -29.95 20.21 -22.88
C THR A 160 -31.38 19.65 -22.80
N ARG A 161 -31.68 18.77 -21.83
CA ARG A 161 -33.04 18.25 -21.65
C ARG A 161 -34.03 19.32 -21.19
N VAL A 162 -33.62 20.22 -20.31
CA VAL A 162 -34.46 21.36 -19.91
C VAL A 162 -34.75 22.24 -21.15
N LYS A 163 -33.73 22.50 -21.98
CA LYS A 163 -33.89 23.27 -23.23
C LYS A 163 -34.91 22.59 -24.17
N GLU A 164 -34.78 21.29 -24.39
CA GLU A 164 -35.70 20.50 -25.22
C GLU A 164 -37.15 20.56 -24.71
N TRP A 165 -37.35 20.31 -23.42
CA TRP A 165 -38.72 20.26 -22.85
C TRP A 165 -39.36 21.63 -22.71
N TYR A 166 -38.61 22.66 -22.28
CA TYR A 166 -39.14 23.98 -22.10
C TYR A 166 -39.48 24.67 -23.45
N SER A 167 -38.75 24.37 -24.52
CA SER A 167 -39.01 24.84 -25.85
C SER A 167 -40.33 24.35 -26.45
N ILE A 168 -40.92 23.28 -25.95
CA ILE A 168 -42.22 22.80 -26.34
C ILE A 168 -43.32 23.79 -25.88
N HIS A 169 -43.12 24.42 -24.73
CA HIS A 169 -44.10 25.35 -24.14
C HIS A 169 -43.78 26.81 -24.55
N PHE A 170 -42.52 27.13 -24.78
CA PHE A 170 -42.04 28.47 -25.08
C PHE A 170 -40.91 28.44 -26.12
N PRO A 171 -41.21 28.18 -27.41
CA PRO A 171 -40.18 28.03 -28.44
C PRO A 171 -39.41 29.31 -28.70
N GLU A 172 -39.99 30.52 -28.52
CA GLU A 172 -39.35 31.80 -28.75
C GLU A 172 -38.14 32.03 -27.80
N ILE A 173 -38.10 31.36 -26.65
CA ILE A 173 -37.05 31.51 -25.65
C ILE A 173 -35.68 31.10 -26.20
N LEU A 174 -35.64 30.20 -27.17
CA LEU A 174 -34.41 29.70 -27.79
C LEU A 174 -33.67 30.79 -28.58
N GLN A 175 -34.33 31.89 -28.93
CA GLN A 175 -33.71 33.03 -29.63
C GLN A 175 -32.92 33.92 -28.65
N PHE A 176 -33.15 33.80 -27.33
CA PHE A 176 -32.58 34.66 -26.32
C PHE A 176 -31.49 33.92 -25.48
N TYR A 177 -31.55 32.59 -25.42
CA TYR A 177 -30.64 31.77 -24.58
C TYR A 177 -30.01 30.65 -25.40
N ASP A 178 -28.76 30.85 -25.80
CA ASP A 178 -27.96 29.80 -26.47
C ASP A 178 -27.37 28.83 -25.46
N ASP A 179 -26.93 29.34 -24.29
CA ASP A 179 -26.37 28.54 -23.23
C ASP A 179 -27.47 27.83 -22.42
N PRO A 180 -27.43 26.48 -22.33
CA PRO A 180 -28.39 25.72 -21.54
C PRO A 180 -28.43 26.09 -20.05
N LEU A 181 -27.29 26.52 -19.46
CA LEU A 181 -27.23 26.92 -18.05
C LEU A 181 -27.95 28.24 -17.78
N GLU A 182 -27.81 29.23 -18.68
CA GLU A 182 -28.54 30.50 -18.57
C GLU A 182 -30.03 30.27 -18.72
N LEU A 183 -30.43 29.40 -19.66
CA LEU A 183 -31.82 29.00 -19.79
C LEU A 183 -32.35 28.30 -18.53
N CYS A 184 -31.59 27.40 -17.91
CA CYS A 184 -31.98 26.76 -16.68
C CYS A 184 -32.19 27.72 -15.51
N LYS A 185 -31.36 28.76 -15.39
CA LYS A 185 -31.55 29.83 -14.40
C LYS A 185 -32.86 30.58 -14.66
N PHE A 186 -33.11 30.99 -15.91
CA PHE A 186 -34.37 31.62 -16.28
C PHE A 186 -35.57 30.76 -15.96
N VAL A 187 -35.56 29.49 -16.34
CA VAL A 187 -36.64 28.55 -16.08
C VAL A 187 -36.87 28.37 -14.58
N SER A 188 -35.82 28.35 -13.76
CA SER A 188 -35.95 28.21 -12.29
C SER A 188 -36.60 29.43 -11.63
N GLU A 189 -36.45 30.63 -12.22
CA GLU A 189 -37.02 31.89 -11.70
C GLU A 189 -38.45 32.12 -12.19
N VAL A 190 -38.72 31.87 -13.45
CA VAL A 190 -40.01 32.16 -14.09
C VAL A 190 -40.99 31.01 -14.02
N GLY A 191 -40.50 29.77 -14.19
CA GLY A 191 -41.35 28.58 -14.23
C GLY A 191 -42.22 28.50 -15.48
N ASP A 192 -43.51 28.76 -15.35
CA ASP A 192 -44.44 28.76 -16.48
C ASP A 192 -44.47 30.07 -17.27
N ARG A 193 -44.66 29.98 -18.59
CA ARG A 193 -44.80 31.13 -19.50
C ARG A 193 -45.87 32.13 -19.02
N GLY A 194 -46.93 31.65 -18.39
CA GLY A 194 -48.02 32.48 -17.85
C GLY A 194 -47.55 33.46 -16.75
N ASN A 195 -46.42 33.23 -16.12
CA ASN A 195 -45.86 34.13 -15.11
C ASN A 195 -45.13 35.35 -15.71
N LEU A 196 -44.98 35.40 -17.06
CA LEU A 196 -44.38 36.52 -17.79
C LEU A 196 -45.41 37.54 -18.29
N LEU A 197 -46.69 37.21 -18.11
CA LEU A 197 -47.84 38.05 -18.51
C LEU A 197 -48.44 38.74 -17.28
#